data_1957841b7031a8933cf4b62515f52b01
#
_entry.id   1957841b7031a8933cf4b62515f52b01
#
_cell.length_a   1.000
_cell.length_b   1.000
_cell.length_c   1.000
_cell.angle_alpha   90.00
_cell.angle_beta   90.00
_cell.angle_gamma   90.00
#
_symmetry.space_group_name_H-M   'P 1'
#
loop_
_entity.id
_entity.type
_entity.pdbx_description
1 polymer ?
#
loop_
_entity_poly.entity_id
_entity_poly.type
_entity_poly.pdbx_seq_one_letter_code
_entity_poly.pdbx_strand_id
1 'polypeptide(L)'
;METLDNLMTSEIWNGRTLADLLTLEFLASAVGSVVGAVGILLAGWIISAWAQRRIVSLSKKNRHLDDMLFEFLASVMRYVIMGFTVLFVLNTFGVQTTSVVAVIGAAGLAIGLALQGTLSNVAAGVMLILFRPIKIGDFVEVADKMGTVKEISLNFTELADLSNVQVIVPNAEVWGNIITNYSTNSTRRAEWTFGVGYGANLKDAEEIIRTTIMADERSHAEPEPFIQVTNLGDSSVDFLVRVWCDASVYFGYRADMTRKVKEALDAGGIDIPFPTRTMIQAS
;
A
#
# COMPACT_ATOMS: atom_id res chain seq x y z
N MET A 1 37.15 -25.15 68.79
CA MET A 1 35.81 -25.60 68.31
C MET A 1 34.85 -24.40 68.11
N GLU A 2 34.84 -23.43 69.00
CA GLU A 2 33.95 -22.21 68.89
C GLU A 2 34.11 -21.40 67.60
N THR A 3 35.31 -21.32 67.03
CA THR A 3 35.55 -20.56 65.81
C THR A 3 34.99 -21.22 64.52
N LEU A 4 34.92 -22.53 64.50
CA LEU A 4 34.30 -23.28 63.38
C LEU A 4 32.77 -23.25 63.46
N ASP A 5 32.19 -23.35 64.66
CA ASP A 5 30.76 -23.26 64.88
C ASP A 5 30.24 -21.83 64.57
N ASN A 6 30.99 -20.76 64.94
CA ASN A 6 30.67 -19.40 64.59
C ASN A 6 30.77 -19.14 63.07
N LEU A 7 31.69 -19.76 62.38
CA LEU A 7 31.81 -19.70 60.90
C LEU A 7 30.66 -20.43 60.21
N MET A 8 30.23 -21.52 60.78
CA MET A 8 29.13 -22.33 60.20
C MET A 8 27.74 -21.69 60.41
N THR A 9 27.60 -20.85 61.45
CA THR A 9 26.33 -20.18 61.81
C THR A 9 26.27 -18.71 61.38
N SER A 10 27.40 -18.14 60.86
CA SER A 10 27.40 -16.74 60.36
C SER A 10 26.62 -16.64 59.04
N GLU A 11 25.77 -15.64 58.95
CA GLU A 11 25.06 -15.26 57.70
C GLU A 11 26.07 -14.79 56.67
N ILE A 12 26.19 -15.47 55.53
CA ILE A 12 27.11 -15.14 54.45
C ILE A 12 26.42 -14.49 53.29
N TRP A 13 25.21 -14.93 52.91
CA TRP A 13 24.46 -14.36 51.84
C TRP A 13 22.94 -14.68 51.97
N ASN A 14 22.13 -13.62 51.88
CA ASN A 14 20.67 -13.69 51.77
C ASN A 14 19.98 -14.46 52.94
N GLY A 15 20.50 -14.28 54.18
CA GLY A 15 19.95 -14.90 55.38
C GLY A 15 20.27 -16.39 55.53
N ARG A 16 21.28 -16.91 54.81
CA ARG A 16 21.69 -18.31 54.86
C ARG A 16 23.06 -18.47 55.50
N THR A 17 23.17 -19.50 56.33
CA THR A 17 24.44 -19.89 56.99
C THR A 17 25.25 -20.89 56.12
N LEU A 18 26.54 -21.04 56.40
CA LEU A 18 27.38 -22.07 55.75
C LEU A 18 26.81 -23.48 55.93
N ALA A 19 26.17 -23.76 57.05
CA ALA A 19 25.53 -25.03 57.29
C ALA A 19 24.34 -25.30 56.35
N ASP A 20 23.54 -24.24 56.04
CA ASP A 20 22.42 -24.32 55.09
C ASP A 20 22.91 -24.53 53.64
N LEU A 21 24.07 -23.95 53.30
CA LEU A 21 24.68 -24.11 51.96
C LEU A 21 25.24 -25.52 51.72
N LEU A 22 25.50 -26.28 52.79
CA LEU A 22 26.01 -27.64 52.74
C LEU A 22 24.89 -28.70 52.85
N THR A 23 23.62 -28.29 52.97
CA THR A 23 22.50 -29.23 53.00
C THR A 23 22.35 -29.93 51.65
N LEU A 24 21.98 -31.20 51.68
CA LEU A 24 21.78 -32.03 50.49
C LEU A 24 20.70 -31.42 49.56
N GLU A 25 19.68 -30.77 50.13
CA GLU A 25 18.59 -30.10 49.42
C GLU A 25 19.08 -28.85 48.64
N PHE A 26 19.96 -28.02 49.24
CA PHE A 26 20.54 -26.87 48.57
C PHE A 26 21.47 -27.32 47.42
N LEU A 27 22.31 -28.32 47.65
CA LEU A 27 23.18 -28.86 46.61
C LEU A 27 22.36 -29.45 45.45
N ALA A 28 21.31 -30.19 45.75
CA ALA A 28 20.43 -30.77 44.74
C ALA A 28 19.70 -29.67 43.93
N SER A 29 19.21 -28.61 44.60
CA SER A 29 18.55 -27.48 43.93
C SER A 29 19.53 -26.66 43.08
N ALA A 30 20.75 -26.42 43.59
CA ALA A 30 21.79 -25.70 42.84
C ALA A 30 22.25 -26.50 41.59
N VAL A 31 22.48 -27.81 41.74
CA VAL A 31 22.80 -28.67 40.58
C VAL A 31 21.65 -28.72 39.60
N GLY A 32 20.39 -28.81 40.07
CA GLY A 32 19.20 -28.75 39.23
C GLY A 32 19.10 -27.45 38.43
N SER A 33 19.34 -26.29 39.08
CA SER A 33 19.36 -24.99 38.41
C SER A 33 20.46 -24.86 37.37
N VAL A 34 21.66 -25.35 37.67
CA VAL A 34 22.79 -25.35 36.73
C VAL A 34 22.49 -26.25 35.50
N VAL A 35 22.00 -27.47 35.73
CA VAL A 35 21.63 -28.40 34.65
C VAL A 35 20.50 -27.78 33.80
N GLY A 36 19.48 -27.19 34.44
CA GLY A 36 18.41 -26.50 33.75
C GLY A 36 18.92 -25.32 32.91
N ALA A 37 19.79 -24.47 33.47
CA ALA A 37 20.41 -23.35 32.78
C ALA A 37 21.25 -23.80 31.57
N VAL A 38 22.05 -24.84 31.71
CA VAL A 38 22.81 -25.43 30.59
C VAL A 38 21.87 -25.96 29.52
N GLY A 39 20.80 -26.66 29.91
CA GLY A 39 19.77 -27.15 28.98
C GLY A 39 19.11 -26.00 28.20
N ILE A 40 18.74 -24.89 28.88
CA ILE A 40 18.16 -23.69 28.25
C ILE A 40 19.16 -23.03 27.29
N LEU A 41 20.43 -22.91 27.67
CA LEU A 41 21.49 -22.36 26.81
C LEU A 41 21.71 -23.20 25.55
N LEU A 42 21.76 -24.50 25.68
CA LEU A 42 21.92 -25.42 24.55
C LEU A 42 20.70 -25.36 23.62
N ALA A 43 19.48 -25.37 24.18
CA ALA A 43 18.27 -25.25 23.42
C ALA A 43 18.20 -23.91 22.66
N GLY A 44 18.49 -22.79 23.34
CA GLY A 44 18.54 -21.47 22.75
C GLY A 44 19.58 -21.34 21.63
N TRP A 45 20.76 -21.92 21.84
CA TRP A 45 21.82 -21.97 20.82
C TRP A 45 21.41 -22.79 19.59
N ILE A 46 20.82 -23.97 19.79
CA ILE A 46 20.32 -24.81 18.70
C ILE A 46 19.21 -24.10 17.93
N ILE A 47 18.22 -23.55 18.63
CA ILE A 47 17.09 -22.84 18.02
C ILE A 47 17.57 -21.60 17.23
N SER A 48 18.49 -20.81 17.81
CA SER A 48 19.04 -19.63 17.15
C SER A 48 19.85 -19.99 15.90
N ALA A 49 20.66 -21.03 15.97
CA ALA A 49 21.44 -21.54 14.84
C ALA A 49 20.53 -22.11 13.72
N TRP A 50 19.48 -22.83 14.12
CA TRP A 50 18.49 -23.36 13.17
C TRP A 50 17.72 -22.22 12.47
N ALA A 51 17.23 -21.22 13.23
CA ALA A 51 16.55 -20.06 12.69
C ALA A 51 17.44 -19.27 11.71
N GLN A 52 18.69 -18.99 12.11
CA GLN A 52 19.67 -18.32 11.26
C GLN A 52 19.88 -19.07 9.94
N ARG A 53 20.11 -20.39 9.98
CA ARG A 53 20.30 -21.22 8.78
C ARG A 53 19.07 -21.20 7.87
N ARG A 54 17.87 -21.24 8.45
CA ARG A 54 16.61 -21.17 7.68
C ARG A 54 16.45 -19.85 6.96
N ILE A 55 16.70 -18.72 7.63
CA ILE A 55 16.62 -17.39 7.03
C ILE A 55 17.63 -17.25 5.88
N VAL A 56 18.91 -17.61 6.10
CA VAL A 56 19.94 -17.55 5.06
C VAL A 56 19.65 -18.52 3.90
N SER A 57 18.99 -19.66 4.15
CA SER A 57 18.64 -20.58 3.06
C SER A 57 17.53 -20.04 2.14
N LEU A 58 16.68 -19.13 2.63
CA LEU A 58 15.64 -18.48 1.84
C LEU A 58 16.23 -17.48 0.82
N SER A 59 17.34 -16.80 1.16
CA SER A 59 18.08 -15.93 0.26
C SER A 59 18.53 -16.67 -1.00
N LYS A 60 19.11 -17.85 -0.84
CA LYS A 60 19.62 -18.66 -1.97
C LYS A 60 18.55 -19.12 -2.95
N LYS A 61 17.26 -19.11 -2.54
CA LYS A 61 16.13 -19.53 -3.37
C LYS A 61 15.55 -18.37 -4.20
N ASN A 62 15.76 -17.12 -3.75
CA ASN A 62 15.21 -15.92 -4.40
C ASN A 62 16.35 -15.02 -4.89
N ARG A 63 16.75 -15.16 -6.14
CA ARG A 63 17.85 -14.43 -6.80
C ARG A 63 17.65 -12.89 -6.89
N HIS A 64 16.45 -12.38 -6.57
CA HIS A 64 16.12 -10.94 -6.65
C HIS A 64 16.31 -10.18 -5.34
N LEU A 65 16.64 -10.87 -4.25
CA LEU A 65 16.80 -10.24 -2.94
C LEU A 65 18.28 -10.28 -2.53
N ASP A 66 18.76 -9.16 -1.96
CA ASP A 66 20.14 -9.00 -1.56
C ASP A 66 20.49 -9.96 -0.42
N ASP A 67 21.52 -10.78 -0.60
CA ASP A 67 22.02 -11.72 0.40
C ASP A 67 22.37 -11.02 1.73
N MET A 68 22.85 -9.77 1.66
CA MET A 68 23.20 -8.96 2.80
C MET A 68 22.00 -8.67 3.71
N LEU A 69 20.80 -8.46 3.14
CA LEU A 69 19.57 -8.23 3.91
C LEU A 69 19.19 -9.48 4.72
N PHE A 70 19.29 -10.67 4.12
CA PHE A 70 18.98 -11.93 4.81
C PHE A 70 20.00 -12.26 5.90
N GLU A 71 21.29 -11.99 5.68
CA GLU A 71 22.33 -12.14 6.69
C GLU A 71 22.10 -11.20 7.88
N PHE A 72 21.73 -9.95 7.62
CA PHE A 72 21.36 -9.00 8.66
C PHE A 72 20.16 -9.48 9.48
N LEU A 73 19.05 -9.83 8.82
CA LEU A 73 17.83 -10.34 9.48
C LEU A 73 18.11 -11.62 10.28
N ALA A 74 18.90 -12.53 9.74
CA ALA A 74 19.31 -13.76 10.41
C ALA A 74 20.13 -13.47 11.67
N SER A 75 21.02 -12.46 11.60
CA SER A 75 21.83 -12.02 12.74
C SER A 75 20.96 -11.37 13.83
N VAL A 76 20.05 -10.48 13.45
CA VAL A 76 19.08 -9.86 14.38
C VAL A 76 18.25 -10.94 15.07
N MET A 77 17.68 -11.89 14.32
CA MET A 77 16.89 -12.99 14.88
C MET A 77 17.71 -13.82 15.88
N ARG A 78 18.96 -14.12 15.54
CA ARG A 78 19.87 -14.84 16.44
C ARG A 78 20.09 -14.10 17.76
N TYR A 79 20.37 -12.78 17.70
CA TYR A 79 20.58 -11.97 18.89
C TYR A 79 19.31 -11.85 19.74
N VAL A 80 18.15 -11.74 19.13
CA VAL A 80 16.87 -11.73 19.85
C VAL A 80 16.65 -13.03 20.59
N ILE A 81 16.81 -14.19 19.93
CA ILE A 81 16.64 -15.51 20.55
C ILE A 81 17.65 -15.69 21.69
N MET A 82 18.92 -15.32 21.48
CA MET A 82 19.96 -15.43 22.52
C MET A 82 19.67 -14.49 23.69
N GLY A 83 19.18 -13.27 23.45
CA GLY A 83 18.76 -12.35 24.50
C GLY A 83 17.66 -12.94 25.41
N PHE A 84 16.62 -13.52 24.83
CA PHE A 84 15.58 -14.23 25.57
C PHE A 84 16.14 -15.45 26.31
N THR A 85 17.05 -16.20 25.67
CA THR A 85 17.70 -17.36 26.30
C THR A 85 18.44 -16.94 27.55
N VAL A 86 19.21 -15.86 27.52
CA VAL A 86 19.91 -15.31 28.69
C VAL A 86 18.94 -14.91 29.79
N LEU A 87 17.81 -14.26 29.44
CA LEU A 87 16.78 -13.88 30.42
C LEU A 87 16.18 -15.10 31.12
N PHE A 88 15.90 -16.18 30.38
CA PHE A 88 15.42 -17.44 30.96
C PHE A 88 16.45 -18.06 31.90
N VAL A 89 17.72 -18.04 31.52
CA VAL A 89 18.82 -18.56 32.38
C VAL A 89 18.91 -17.73 33.67
N LEU A 90 18.88 -16.40 33.59
CA LEU A 90 18.93 -15.54 34.78
C LEU A 90 17.75 -15.83 35.72
N ASN A 91 16.56 -16.05 35.16
CA ASN A 91 15.36 -16.39 35.94
C ASN A 91 15.52 -17.74 36.66
N THR A 92 16.21 -18.75 36.05
CA THR A 92 16.48 -20.03 36.65
C THR A 92 17.36 -19.88 37.91
N PHE A 93 18.22 -18.87 37.95
CA PHE A 93 19.06 -18.56 39.14
C PHE A 93 18.37 -17.62 40.12
N GLY A 94 17.06 -17.29 39.92
CA GLY A 94 16.29 -16.44 40.82
C GLY A 94 16.58 -14.92 40.65
N VAL A 95 17.30 -14.53 39.60
CA VAL A 95 17.54 -13.11 39.29
C VAL A 95 16.23 -12.48 38.78
N GLN A 96 15.80 -11.41 39.41
CA GLN A 96 14.61 -10.67 38.98
C GLN A 96 14.87 -9.98 37.63
N THR A 97 14.31 -10.53 36.55
CA THR A 97 14.46 -10.03 35.18
C THR A 97 13.41 -8.99 34.78
N THR A 98 12.46 -8.68 35.67
CA THR A 98 11.31 -7.79 35.39
C THR A 98 11.73 -6.42 34.87
N SER A 99 12.74 -5.80 35.46
CA SER A 99 13.27 -4.50 35.03
C SER A 99 13.93 -4.56 33.65
N VAL A 100 14.64 -5.64 33.35
CA VAL A 100 15.28 -5.87 32.04
C VAL A 100 14.22 -6.07 30.98
N VAL A 101 13.19 -6.88 31.27
CA VAL A 101 12.04 -7.07 30.36
C VAL A 101 11.31 -5.76 30.12
N ALA A 102 11.12 -4.91 31.14
CA ALA A 102 10.51 -3.60 30.98
C ALA A 102 11.33 -2.68 30.05
N VAL A 103 12.65 -2.65 30.19
CA VAL A 103 13.55 -1.87 29.32
C VAL A 103 13.51 -2.40 27.87
N ILE A 104 13.57 -3.73 27.69
CA ILE A 104 13.44 -4.34 26.35
C ILE A 104 12.08 -4.02 25.72
N GLY A 105 11.01 -4.06 26.52
CA GLY A 105 9.66 -3.69 26.06
C GLY A 105 9.57 -2.24 25.62
N ALA A 106 10.13 -1.31 26.41
CA ALA A 106 10.20 0.10 26.04
C ALA A 106 11.03 0.35 24.77
N ALA A 107 12.19 -0.32 24.65
CA ALA A 107 13.01 -0.27 23.43
C ALA A 107 12.26 -0.86 22.22
N GLY A 108 11.56 -1.98 22.40
CA GLY A 108 10.75 -2.60 21.37
C GLY A 108 9.61 -1.70 20.89
N LEU A 109 8.95 -0.99 21.81
CA LEU A 109 7.93 0.02 21.47
C LEU A 109 8.54 1.17 20.66
N ALA A 110 9.69 1.70 21.07
CA ALA A 110 10.38 2.78 20.34
C ALA A 110 10.76 2.34 18.93
N ILE A 111 11.28 1.12 18.74
CA ILE A 111 11.60 0.55 17.43
C ILE A 111 10.31 0.35 16.61
N GLY A 112 9.23 -0.15 17.22
CA GLY A 112 7.94 -0.32 16.56
C GLY A 112 7.38 1.01 16.03
N LEU A 113 7.44 2.07 16.82
CA LEU A 113 7.04 3.43 16.42
C LEU A 113 7.94 3.96 15.28
N ALA A 114 9.25 3.73 15.35
CA ALA A 114 10.17 4.14 14.29
C ALA A 114 9.92 3.42 12.95
N LEU A 115 9.47 2.16 12.98
CA LEU A 115 9.18 1.32 11.81
C LEU A 115 7.71 1.37 11.39
N GLN A 116 6.85 2.15 12.06
CA GLN A 116 5.41 2.20 11.82
C GLN A 116 5.05 2.44 10.35
N GLY A 117 5.73 3.40 9.69
CA GLY A 117 5.47 3.71 8.29
C GLY A 117 5.80 2.55 7.35
N THR A 118 6.90 1.86 7.57
CA THR A 118 7.28 0.70 6.76
C THR A 118 6.30 -0.46 6.96
N LEU A 119 5.91 -0.72 8.21
CA LEU A 119 4.95 -1.78 8.52
C LEU A 119 3.56 -1.48 7.94
N SER A 120 3.15 -0.21 7.95
CA SER A 120 1.92 0.25 7.30
C SER A 120 1.92 -0.03 5.80
N ASN A 121 3.03 0.26 5.11
CA ASN A 121 3.18 -0.04 3.68
C ASN A 121 3.10 -1.53 3.38
N VAL A 122 3.75 -2.35 4.19
CA VAL A 122 3.71 -3.82 4.05
C VAL A 122 2.28 -4.34 4.25
N ALA A 123 1.59 -3.88 5.30
CA ALA A 123 0.20 -4.26 5.56
C ALA A 123 -0.72 -3.86 4.39
N ALA A 124 -0.58 -2.62 3.90
CA ALA A 124 -1.32 -2.13 2.74
C ALA A 124 -1.00 -2.92 1.46
N GLY A 125 0.27 -3.27 1.23
CA GLY A 125 0.67 -4.12 0.11
C GLY A 125 0.01 -5.49 0.14
N VAL A 126 -0.06 -6.13 1.31
CA VAL A 126 -0.78 -7.40 1.49
C VAL A 126 -2.27 -7.22 1.17
N MET A 127 -2.91 -6.11 1.61
CA MET A 127 -4.31 -5.80 1.30
C MET A 127 -4.55 -5.59 -0.19
N LEU A 128 -3.66 -4.86 -0.88
CA LEU A 128 -3.73 -4.65 -2.33
C LEU A 128 -3.65 -5.98 -3.10
N ILE A 129 -2.75 -6.88 -2.70
CA ILE A 129 -2.57 -8.20 -3.33
C ILE A 129 -3.76 -9.13 -3.03
N LEU A 130 -4.33 -9.08 -1.83
CA LEU A 130 -5.42 -9.93 -1.39
C LEU A 130 -6.76 -9.52 -2.02
N PHE A 131 -7.14 -8.23 -1.88
CA PHE A 131 -8.43 -7.71 -2.35
C PHE A 131 -8.43 -7.26 -3.82
N ARG A 132 -7.26 -6.97 -4.38
CA ARG A 132 -7.04 -6.62 -5.78
C ARG A 132 -7.93 -5.49 -6.30
N PRO A 133 -8.03 -4.34 -5.64
CA PRO A 133 -8.76 -3.20 -6.19
C PRO A 133 -8.12 -2.68 -7.48
N ILE A 134 -6.83 -2.92 -7.67
CA ILE A 134 -6.04 -2.64 -8.86
C ILE A 134 -5.24 -3.87 -9.27
N LYS A 135 -4.95 -4.00 -10.56
CA LYS A 135 -4.14 -5.08 -11.14
C LYS A 135 -3.03 -4.50 -12.01
N ILE A 136 -1.98 -5.28 -12.22
CA ILE A 136 -0.94 -4.93 -13.19
C ILE A 136 -1.59 -4.78 -14.58
N GLY A 137 -1.31 -3.66 -15.24
CA GLY A 137 -1.89 -3.28 -16.52
C GLY A 137 -3.10 -2.34 -16.41
N ASP A 138 -3.73 -2.18 -15.23
CA ASP A 138 -4.82 -1.24 -15.05
C ASP A 138 -4.32 0.21 -15.15
N PHE A 139 -5.11 1.07 -15.80
CA PHE A 139 -4.91 2.50 -15.79
C PHE A 139 -5.70 3.09 -14.61
N VAL A 140 -4.99 3.69 -13.68
CA VAL A 140 -5.53 4.12 -12.39
C VAL A 140 -5.12 5.54 -12.02
N GLU A 141 -5.85 6.12 -11.10
CA GLU A 141 -5.48 7.34 -10.40
C GLU A 141 -5.50 7.05 -8.89
N VAL A 142 -4.36 7.26 -8.23
CA VAL A 142 -4.15 7.03 -6.81
C VAL A 142 -3.23 8.12 -6.25
N ALA A 143 -3.54 8.65 -5.07
CA ALA A 143 -2.74 9.71 -4.42
C ALA A 143 -2.39 10.86 -5.39
N ASP A 144 -3.38 11.34 -6.16
CA ASP A 144 -3.26 12.39 -7.19
C ASP A 144 -2.22 12.08 -8.31
N LYS A 145 -1.90 10.79 -8.48
CA LYS A 145 -1.04 10.29 -9.57
C LYS A 145 -1.82 9.38 -10.48
N MET A 146 -1.76 9.65 -11.79
CA MET A 146 -2.42 8.89 -12.82
C MET A 146 -1.39 8.09 -13.62
N GLY A 147 -1.66 6.80 -13.84
CA GLY A 147 -0.74 5.96 -14.62
C GLY A 147 -1.20 4.52 -14.76
N THR A 148 -0.47 3.76 -15.56
CA THR A 148 -0.65 2.32 -15.70
C THR A 148 0.16 1.59 -14.65
N VAL A 149 -0.49 0.69 -13.89
CA VAL A 149 0.17 -0.15 -12.89
C VAL A 149 1.17 -1.08 -13.57
N LYS A 150 2.45 -0.96 -13.23
CA LYS A 150 3.54 -1.81 -13.74
C LYS A 150 3.88 -2.92 -12.77
N GLU A 151 3.92 -2.61 -11.48
CA GLU A 151 4.26 -3.56 -10.43
C GLU A 151 3.51 -3.22 -9.13
N ILE A 152 3.15 -4.25 -8.37
CA ILE A 152 2.67 -4.14 -7.00
C ILE A 152 3.61 -4.96 -6.14
N SER A 153 4.55 -4.28 -5.50
CA SER A 153 5.50 -4.87 -4.56
C SER A 153 4.93 -4.89 -3.14
N LEU A 154 5.66 -5.46 -2.20
CA LEU A 154 5.20 -5.53 -0.81
C LEU A 154 5.11 -4.14 -0.14
N ASN A 155 5.94 -3.18 -0.54
CA ASN A 155 6.09 -1.88 0.12
C ASN A 155 5.62 -0.69 -0.73
N PHE A 156 5.60 -0.84 -2.05
CA PHE A 156 5.21 0.20 -3.00
C PHE A 156 4.49 -0.38 -4.21
N THR A 157 3.74 0.48 -4.88
CA THR A 157 3.14 0.24 -6.21
C THR A 157 3.83 1.14 -7.22
N GLU A 158 4.26 0.57 -8.35
CA GLU A 158 4.88 1.30 -9.45
C GLU A 158 3.84 1.58 -10.54
N LEU A 159 3.75 2.84 -10.96
CA LEU A 159 2.94 3.29 -12.07
C LEU A 159 3.86 3.86 -13.17
N ALA A 160 3.45 3.70 -14.41
CA ALA A 160 3.96 4.51 -15.52
C ALA A 160 2.91 5.56 -15.88
N ASP A 161 3.28 6.83 -15.83
CA ASP A 161 2.39 7.91 -16.24
C ASP A 161 2.18 7.95 -17.78
N LEU A 162 1.39 8.90 -18.26
CA LEU A 162 1.10 9.06 -19.70
C LEU A 162 2.34 9.41 -20.53
N SER A 163 3.40 9.91 -19.89
CA SER A 163 4.70 10.23 -20.51
C SER A 163 5.71 9.09 -20.36
N ASN A 164 5.27 7.92 -19.83
CA ASN A 164 6.10 6.77 -19.51
C ASN A 164 7.17 7.05 -18.43
N VAL A 165 6.90 8.01 -17.53
CA VAL A 165 7.75 8.27 -16.36
C VAL A 165 7.34 7.32 -15.24
N GLN A 166 8.34 6.74 -14.57
CA GLN A 166 8.14 5.88 -13.40
C GLN A 166 7.65 6.71 -12.22
N VAL A 167 6.53 6.31 -11.63
CA VAL A 167 5.97 6.89 -10.42
C VAL A 167 5.89 5.79 -9.37
N ILE A 168 6.60 5.94 -8.26
CA ILE A 168 6.59 4.99 -7.15
C ILE A 168 5.71 5.58 -6.05
N VAL A 169 4.63 4.87 -5.71
CA VAL A 169 3.68 5.26 -4.67
C VAL A 169 3.77 4.27 -3.52
N PRO A 170 4.05 4.71 -2.27
CA PRO A 170 4.00 3.85 -1.10
C PRO A 170 2.62 3.17 -0.96
N ASN A 171 2.59 1.88 -0.66
CA ASN A 171 1.33 1.14 -0.61
C ASN A 171 0.31 1.69 0.41
N ALA A 172 0.79 2.24 1.53
CA ALA A 172 -0.07 2.88 2.52
C ALA A 172 -0.82 4.08 1.94
N GLU A 173 -0.21 4.84 1.02
CA GLU A 173 -0.87 5.93 0.32
C GLU A 173 -1.87 5.42 -0.73
N VAL A 174 -1.53 4.33 -1.44
CA VAL A 174 -2.44 3.70 -2.40
C VAL A 174 -3.70 3.19 -1.70
N TRP A 175 -3.54 2.43 -0.61
CA TRP A 175 -4.66 1.84 0.12
C TRP A 175 -5.44 2.85 0.97
N GLY A 176 -4.75 3.88 1.46
CA GLY A 176 -5.34 4.90 2.34
C GLY A 176 -6.10 6.01 1.62
N ASN A 177 -5.98 6.13 0.31
CA ASN A 177 -6.65 7.15 -0.49
C ASN A 177 -7.74 6.55 -1.40
N ILE A 178 -8.48 7.42 -2.07
CA ILE A 178 -9.43 7.00 -3.11
C ILE A 178 -8.66 6.42 -4.28
N ILE A 179 -9.07 5.23 -4.71
CA ILE A 179 -8.55 4.58 -5.91
C ILE A 179 -9.58 4.73 -7.02
N THR A 180 -9.22 5.46 -8.08
CA THR A 180 -10.02 5.50 -9.31
C THR A 180 -9.42 4.55 -10.33
N ASN A 181 -10.12 3.44 -10.62
CA ASN A 181 -9.68 2.46 -11.61
C ASN A 181 -10.48 2.63 -12.90
N TYR A 182 -9.81 3.07 -13.96
CA TYR A 182 -10.41 3.32 -15.27
C TYR A 182 -10.49 2.07 -16.14
N SER A 183 -9.86 0.95 -15.73
CA SER A 183 -9.78 -0.29 -16.49
C SER A 183 -10.67 -1.42 -15.99
N THR A 184 -11.17 -1.32 -14.74
CA THR A 184 -12.01 -2.37 -14.15
C THR A 184 -13.32 -2.56 -14.89
N ASN A 185 -13.97 -1.46 -15.29
CA ASN A 185 -15.20 -1.52 -16.06
C ASN A 185 -14.84 -1.58 -17.56
N SER A 186 -15.46 -2.51 -18.28
CA SER A 186 -15.24 -2.68 -19.72
C SER A 186 -15.74 -1.51 -20.56
N THR A 187 -16.71 -0.74 -20.05
CA THR A 187 -17.31 0.40 -20.76
C THR A 187 -17.14 1.69 -19.96
N ARG A 188 -17.02 2.80 -20.69
CA ARG A 188 -16.96 4.15 -20.14
C ARG A 188 -17.92 5.07 -20.88
N ARG A 189 -18.49 6.04 -20.18
CA ARG A 189 -19.33 7.06 -20.76
C ARG A 189 -18.48 8.25 -21.16
N ALA A 190 -18.37 8.50 -22.46
CA ALA A 190 -17.80 9.72 -23.00
C ALA A 190 -18.82 10.85 -22.92
N GLU A 191 -18.34 12.06 -22.63
CA GLU A 191 -19.16 13.26 -22.47
C GLU A 191 -18.52 14.41 -23.21
N TRP A 192 -19.38 15.15 -23.93
CA TRP A 192 -19.02 16.39 -24.65
C TRP A 192 -20.08 17.46 -24.43
N THR A 193 -19.64 18.69 -24.56
CA THR A 193 -20.54 19.83 -24.71
C THR A 193 -20.27 20.46 -26.07
N PHE A 194 -21.29 20.46 -26.93
CA PHE A 194 -21.23 21.11 -28.23
C PHE A 194 -22.14 22.34 -28.20
N GLY A 195 -21.54 23.53 -28.40
CA GLY A 195 -22.26 24.81 -28.46
C GLY A 195 -22.58 25.15 -29.90
N VAL A 196 -23.85 25.51 -30.17
CA VAL A 196 -24.31 26.01 -31.46
C VAL A 196 -24.87 27.44 -31.32
N GLY A 197 -24.88 28.21 -32.40
CA GLY A 197 -25.38 29.59 -32.39
C GLY A 197 -26.88 29.67 -32.05
N TYR A 198 -27.30 30.76 -31.43
CA TYR A 198 -28.71 31.00 -31.09
C TYR A 198 -29.66 31.04 -32.30
N GLY A 199 -29.13 31.31 -33.49
CA GLY A 199 -29.88 31.27 -34.75
C GLY A 199 -29.97 29.90 -35.42
N ALA A 200 -29.29 28.90 -34.89
CA ALA A 200 -29.26 27.57 -35.45
C ALA A 200 -30.59 26.81 -35.23
N ASN A 201 -30.95 25.93 -36.17
CA ASN A 201 -32.03 24.99 -35.96
C ASN A 201 -31.55 23.88 -35.02
N LEU A 202 -32.06 23.87 -33.77
CA LEU A 202 -31.64 22.95 -32.74
C LEU A 202 -31.99 21.48 -33.05
N LYS A 203 -33.07 21.22 -33.79
CA LYS A 203 -33.43 19.85 -34.20
C LYS A 203 -32.47 19.31 -35.23
N ASP A 204 -32.09 20.11 -36.21
CA ASP A 204 -31.10 19.69 -37.22
C ASP A 204 -29.72 19.48 -36.57
N ALA A 205 -29.33 20.36 -35.64
CA ALA A 205 -28.09 20.22 -34.88
C ALA A 205 -28.06 18.89 -34.06
N GLU A 206 -29.17 18.59 -33.35
CA GLU A 206 -29.29 17.32 -32.60
C GLU A 206 -29.17 16.11 -33.51
N GLU A 207 -29.87 16.12 -34.66
CA GLU A 207 -29.84 15.00 -35.60
C GLU A 207 -28.46 14.80 -36.22
N ILE A 208 -27.75 15.87 -36.57
CA ILE A 208 -26.36 15.81 -37.08
C ILE A 208 -25.44 15.24 -36.03
N ILE A 209 -25.50 15.69 -34.77
CA ILE A 209 -24.69 15.20 -33.70
C ILE A 209 -24.97 13.69 -33.46
N ARG A 210 -26.24 13.32 -33.35
CA ARG A 210 -26.69 11.94 -33.15
C ARG A 210 -26.23 11.02 -34.26
N THR A 211 -26.49 11.38 -35.50
CA THR A 211 -26.12 10.56 -36.65
C THR A 211 -24.61 10.41 -36.76
N THR A 212 -23.84 11.47 -36.56
CA THR A 212 -22.38 11.45 -36.64
C THR A 212 -21.77 10.53 -35.59
N ILE A 213 -22.23 10.64 -34.34
CA ILE A 213 -21.67 9.84 -33.25
C ILE A 213 -22.10 8.38 -33.37
N MET A 214 -23.37 8.14 -33.69
CA MET A 214 -23.90 6.77 -33.78
C MET A 214 -23.47 6.01 -35.06
N ALA A 215 -22.92 6.70 -36.04
CA ALA A 215 -22.29 6.07 -37.20
C ALA A 215 -20.92 5.45 -36.90
N ASP A 216 -20.30 5.78 -35.77
CA ASP A 216 -19.03 5.20 -35.37
C ASP A 216 -19.25 3.86 -34.64
N GLU A 217 -18.59 2.80 -35.08
CA GLU A 217 -18.72 1.44 -34.55
C GLU A 217 -18.36 1.30 -33.06
N ARG A 218 -17.61 2.26 -32.50
CA ARG A 218 -17.23 2.31 -31.09
C ARG A 218 -18.36 2.85 -30.20
N SER A 219 -19.40 3.46 -30.78
CA SER A 219 -20.54 4.00 -30.05
C SER A 219 -21.52 2.89 -29.69
N HIS A 220 -21.79 2.73 -28.41
CA HIS A 220 -22.80 1.78 -27.95
C HIS A 220 -24.21 2.39 -28.05
N ALA A 221 -25.14 1.63 -28.60
CA ALA A 221 -26.55 2.00 -28.64
C ALA A 221 -27.25 1.82 -27.28
N GLU A 222 -26.75 0.91 -26.46
CA GLU A 222 -27.24 0.63 -25.11
C GLU A 222 -26.10 0.84 -24.09
N PRO A 223 -26.32 1.61 -23.01
CA PRO A 223 -27.49 2.43 -22.70
C PRO A 223 -27.72 3.54 -23.72
N GLU A 224 -28.99 3.96 -23.89
CA GLU A 224 -29.39 4.96 -24.89
C GLU A 224 -28.56 6.25 -24.77
N PRO A 225 -28.02 6.77 -25.91
CA PRO A 225 -27.31 8.02 -25.94
C PRO A 225 -28.16 9.21 -25.48
N PHE A 226 -27.59 9.99 -24.59
CA PHE A 226 -28.20 11.25 -24.14
C PHE A 226 -27.68 12.39 -24.98
N ILE A 227 -28.53 13.05 -25.76
CA ILE A 227 -28.20 14.21 -26.61
C ILE A 227 -29.30 15.24 -26.44
N GLN A 228 -29.08 16.26 -25.62
CA GLN A 228 -30.09 17.26 -25.30
C GLN A 228 -29.46 18.63 -25.03
N VAL A 229 -30.20 19.69 -25.27
CA VAL A 229 -29.84 21.04 -24.82
C VAL A 229 -29.93 21.08 -23.30
N THR A 230 -28.86 21.49 -22.64
CA THR A 230 -28.79 21.58 -21.18
C THR A 230 -28.41 22.94 -20.65
N ASN A 231 -27.91 23.83 -21.51
CA ASN A 231 -27.49 25.15 -21.10
C ASN A 231 -27.73 26.17 -22.22
N LEU A 232 -28.07 27.40 -21.83
CA LEU A 232 -28.10 28.59 -22.69
C LEU A 232 -26.93 29.47 -22.24
N GLY A 233 -25.81 29.36 -22.94
CA GLY A 233 -24.57 30.09 -22.64
C GLY A 233 -24.58 31.52 -23.13
N ASP A 234 -23.52 32.27 -22.83
CA ASP A 234 -23.40 33.70 -23.22
C ASP A 234 -23.45 33.94 -24.73
N SER A 235 -23.00 32.95 -25.52
CA SER A 235 -22.95 33.07 -27.00
C SER A 235 -23.42 31.80 -27.70
N SER A 236 -23.77 30.75 -26.99
CA SER A 236 -24.13 29.43 -27.54
C SER A 236 -25.30 28.78 -26.82
N VAL A 237 -26.00 27.90 -27.54
CA VAL A 237 -26.92 26.91 -26.98
C VAL A 237 -26.15 25.60 -26.88
N ASP A 238 -26.02 25.08 -25.67
CA ASP A 238 -25.10 23.97 -25.40
C ASP A 238 -25.85 22.64 -25.34
N PHE A 239 -25.48 21.73 -26.22
CA PHE A 239 -25.86 20.32 -26.19
C PHE A 239 -24.93 19.55 -25.30
N LEU A 240 -25.48 18.87 -24.28
CA LEU A 240 -24.77 17.84 -23.53
C LEU A 240 -24.99 16.52 -24.22
N VAL A 241 -23.86 15.87 -24.56
CA VAL A 241 -23.84 14.62 -25.29
C VAL A 241 -23.11 13.57 -24.46
N ARG A 242 -23.79 12.45 -24.19
CA ARG A 242 -23.27 11.34 -23.41
C ARG A 242 -23.47 10.03 -24.15
N VAL A 243 -22.40 9.35 -24.48
CA VAL A 243 -22.42 8.08 -25.21
C VAL A 243 -21.45 7.10 -24.56
N TRP A 244 -21.87 5.84 -24.48
CA TRP A 244 -21.02 4.77 -23.95
C TRP A 244 -20.14 4.21 -25.05
N CYS A 245 -18.92 3.81 -24.68
CA CYS A 245 -17.96 3.15 -25.53
C CYS A 245 -17.10 2.18 -24.69
N ASP A 246 -16.33 1.32 -25.32
CA ASP A 246 -15.37 0.48 -24.62
C ASP A 246 -14.29 1.33 -23.94
N ALA A 247 -13.90 0.96 -22.73
CA ALA A 247 -12.90 1.69 -21.94
C ALA A 247 -11.54 1.78 -22.65
N SER A 248 -11.18 0.75 -23.43
CA SER A 248 -9.91 0.66 -24.16
C SER A 248 -9.76 1.70 -25.27
N VAL A 249 -10.86 2.15 -25.86
CA VAL A 249 -10.86 3.10 -26.98
C VAL A 249 -11.25 4.53 -26.57
N TYR A 250 -11.56 4.73 -25.28
CA TYR A 250 -12.17 5.96 -24.76
C TYR A 250 -11.46 7.25 -25.17
N PHE A 251 -10.15 7.35 -25.00
CA PHE A 251 -9.43 8.59 -25.28
C PHE A 251 -9.42 8.93 -26.78
N GLY A 252 -9.12 7.93 -27.64
CA GLY A 252 -9.14 8.10 -29.10
C GLY A 252 -10.54 8.39 -29.59
N TYR A 253 -11.54 7.64 -29.12
CA TYR A 253 -12.93 7.85 -29.46
C TYR A 253 -13.41 9.26 -29.13
N ARG A 254 -13.11 9.73 -27.92
CA ARG A 254 -13.49 11.06 -27.47
C ARG A 254 -12.89 12.17 -28.35
N ALA A 255 -11.62 12.06 -28.70
CA ALA A 255 -10.93 13.03 -29.55
C ALA A 255 -11.48 13.04 -30.98
N ASP A 256 -11.68 11.83 -31.57
CA ASP A 256 -12.19 11.68 -32.93
C ASP A 256 -13.61 12.23 -33.05
N MET A 257 -14.50 11.94 -32.10
CA MET A 257 -15.88 12.43 -32.13
C MET A 257 -15.94 13.96 -31.96
N THR A 258 -15.07 14.55 -31.15
CA THR A 258 -14.97 16.01 -31.06
C THR A 258 -14.72 16.64 -32.44
N ARG A 259 -13.78 16.06 -33.21
CA ARG A 259 -13.48 16.56 -34.56
C ARG A 259 -14.60 16.25 -35.55
N LYS A 260 -15.08 14.98 -35.61
CA LYS A 260 -16.12 14.57 -36.58
C LYS A 260 -17.42 15.35 -36.41
N VAL A 261 -17.85 15.59 -35.16
CA VAL A 261 -19.08 16.37 -34.91
C VAL A 261 -18.88 17.81 -35.34
N LYS A 262 -17.72 18.42 -35.09
CA LYS A 262 -17.41 19.77 -35.59
C LYS A 262 -17.50 19.84 -37.09
N GLU A 263 -16.87 18.92 -37.81
CA GLU A 263 -16.88 18.85 -39.27
C GLU A 263 -18.30 18.62 -39.84
N ALA A 264 -19.11 17.79 -39.17
CA ALA A 264 -20.47 17.50 -39.56
C ALA A 264 -21.41 18.72 -39.34
N LEU A 265 -21.26 19.46 -38.23
CA LEU A 265 -22.02 20.69 -38.00
C LEU A 265 -21.69 21.75 -39.03
N ASP A 266 -20.41 21.91 -39.39
CA ASP A 266 -20.00 22.84 -40.46
C ASP A 266 -20.64 22.45 -41.82
N ALA A 267 -20.57 21.17 -42.17
CA ALA A 267 -21.14 20.65 -43.41
C ALA A 267 -22.68 20.81 -43.46
N GLY A 268 -23.34 20.73 -42.30
CA GLY A 268 -24.76 20.95 -42.13
C GLY A 268 -25.16 22.42 -42.05
N GLY A 269 -24.21 23.34 -42.12
CA GLY A 269 -24.49 24.80 -42.03
C GLY A 269 -24.88 25.27 -40.62
N ILE A 270 -24.59 24.48 -39.61
CA ILE A 270 -24.84 24.85 -38.21
C ILE A 270 -23.64 25.67 -37.70
N ASP A 271 -23.91 26.93 -37.34
CA ASP A 271 -22.87 27.82 -36.82
C ASP A 271 -22.41 27.46 -35.42
N ILE A 272 -21.10 27.39 -35.22
CA ILE A 272 -20.43 27.26 -33.90
C ILE A 272 -19.91 28.66 -33.55
N PRO A 273 -20.59 29.37 -32.64
CA PRO A 273 -20.39 30.81 -32.50
C PRO A 273 -19.05 31.11 -31.81
N PHE A 274 -18.42 32.19 -32.30
CA PHE A 274 -17.37 32.87 -31.54
C PHE A 274 -17.98 33.64 -30.37
N PRO A 275 -17.20 34.06 -29.35
CA PRO A 275 -17.69 34.96 -28.32
C PRO A 275 -18.27 36.23 -28.94
N THR A 276 -19.58 36.45 -28.75
CA THR A 276 -20.33 37.55 -29.37
C THR A 276 -20.51 38.68 -28.37
N ARG A 277 -20.37 39.95 -28.84
CA ARG A 277 -20.66 41.13 -28.04
C ARG A 277 -21.53 42.08 -28.87
N THR A 278 -22.65 42.50 -28.30
CA THR A 278 -23.49 43.55 -28.90
C THR A 278 -22.93 44.90 -28.48
N MET A 279 -22.51 45.73 -29.45
CA MET A 279 -22.12 47.10 -29.20
C MET A 279 -23.29 48.02 -29.52
N ILE A 280 -23.76 48.78 -28.55
CA ILE A 280 -24.79 49.81 -28.73
C ILE A 280 -24.05 51.14 -28.85
N GLN A 281 -24.10 51.75 -30.04
CA GLN A 281 -23.58 53.11 -30.28
C GLN A 281 -24.61 54.12 -29.78
N ALA A 282 -24.30 54.85 -28.71
CA ALA A 282 -25.15 55.92 -28.26
C ALA A 282 -25.11 57.05 -29.33
N SER A 283 -26.25 57.38 -29.84
CA SER A 283 -26.42 58.48 -30.79
C SER A 283 -26.40 59.87 -30.11
#